data_0418538c4370e205f80fa17d21dda360
#
_entry.id   0418538c4370e205f80fa17d21dda360
#
_cell.length_a   1.000
_cell.length_b   1.000
_cell.length_c   1.000
_cell.angle_alpha   90.00
_cell.angle_beta   90.00
_cell.angle_gamma   90.00
#
_symmetry.space_group_name_H-M   'P 1'
#
loop_
_entity.id
_entity.type
_entity.pdbx_description
1 polymer ?
#
loop_
_entity_poly.entity_id
_entity_poly.type
_entity_poly.pdbx_seq_one_letter_code
_entity_poly.pdbx_strand_id
1 'polypeptide(L)'
;MDRRKFLNGLALLFASSRLRAQSKTPANLQLDGSIAETINAFIAALRPELRGQLKFAMDDPERKDWSNLPHYLHPRKGVRLGDLNAVERAAAHRVIQAILSSQGYFKATTIMSVDEFLGEASEEKRQQYGSEYYFLDVFGEPGGAAPWGVQLDGHHLAVNVTVVDHEITMTPTHLGADPAVIPSGRHAGWRLFGGETAKGFALRNALTLEQARRAVLSETLPPDIFTLPGRDEALKTPAGVASLQGRQRDLLESLVDEYIGNFPPEVARSYRAALQSAGFDKLHFAWMGPAEAGKAIYYRIHGPTLLIEYDSIVPPNGKTNDPNHIHTVTRVPGNDFGEDWLRRHHQEHHHK
;
A
#
# COMPACT_ATOMS: atom_id res chain seq x y z
N MET A 1 -65.66 57.58 3.67
CA MET A 1 -64.73 58.63 3.46
C MET A 1 -63.68 58.54 4.55
N ASP A 2 -62.41 58.33 4.41
CA ASP A 2 -61.56 58.39 3.27
C ASP A 2 -60.33 57.49 3.54
N ARG A 3 -59.84 56.92 2.52
CA ARG A 3 -58.65 56.05 2.54
C ARG A 3 -57.40 56.92 2.51
N ARG A 4 -56.41 56.64 3.34
CA ARG A 4 -55.00 56.87 2.95
C ARG A 4 -54.05 56.04 3.76
N LYS A 5 -53.51 55.08 3.12
CA LYS A 5 -52.18 54.48 3.11
C LYS A 5 -51.16 55.06 4.14
N PHE A 6 -50.62 54.14 4.96
CA PHE A 6 -49.28 54.29 5.44
C PHE A 6 -48.51 53.00 5.24
N LEU A 7 -47.60 53.04 4.29
CA LEU A 7 -46.54 52.06 4.11
C LEU A 7 -45.47 52.30 5.18
N ASN A 8 -45.27 51.38 6.05
CA ASN A 8 -44.07 51.33 6.88
C ASN A 8 -43.29 50.08 6.49
N GLY A 9 -42.10 50.35 5.93
CA GLY A 9 -41.16 49.35 5.53
C GLY A 9 -40.59 48.58 6.72
N LEU A 10 -40.76 47.30 6.68
CA LEU A 10 -40.08 46.36 7.59
C LEU A 10 -38.70 46.06 7.00
N ALA A 11 -37.67 46.72 7.56
CA ALA A 11 -36.29 46.37 7.28
C ALA A 11 -36.00 45.01 7.95
N LEU A 12 -35.95 43.96 7.16
CA LEU A 12 -35.45 42.64 7.57
C LEU A 12 -33.94 42.73 7.77
N LEU A 13 -33.50 42.86 9.02
CA LEU A 13 -32.14 42.60 9.44
C LEU A 13 -31.84 41.11 9.28
N PHE A 14 -31.21 40.72 8.17
CA PHE A 14 -30.54 39.44 8.06
C PHE A 14 -29.34 39.44 9.02
N ALA A 15 -29.56 39.00 10.23
CA ALA A 15 -28.49 38.50 11.11
C ALA A 15 -27.90 37.24 10.48
N SER A 16 -26.86 37.41 9.67
CA SER A 16 -26.03 36.29 9.24
C SER A 16 -25.33 35.69 10.48
N SER A 17 -25.98 34.75 11.11
CA SER A 17 -25.33 33.85 12.06
C SER A 17 -24.30 33.04 11.26
N ARG A 18 -23.05 33.52 11.22
CA ARG A 18 -21.90 32.70 10.88
C ARG A 18 -21.85 31.59 11.92
N LEU A 19 -22.46 30.44 11.63
CA LEU A 19 -22.10 29.21 12.27
C LEU A 19 -20.57 29.08 12.02
N ARG A 20 -19.78 29.33 13.06
CA ARG A 20 -18.43 28.83 13.13
C ARG A 20 -18.56 27.32 13.08
N ALA A 21 -18.40 26.76 11.88
CA ALA A 21 -18.09 25.35 11.77
C ALA A 21 -16.85 25.15 12.63
N GLN A 22 -17.01 24.45 13.75
CA GLN A 22 -15.88 23.87 14.46
C GLN A 22 -15.19 22.99 13.42
N SER A 23 -14.04 23.45 12.93
CA SER A 23 -13.20 22.66 12.04
C SER A 23 -12.76 21.45 12.87
N LYS A 24 -13.47 20.33 12.71
CA LYS A 24 -12.91 19.05 13.12
C LYS A 24 -11.58 18.95 12.36
N THR A 25 -10.50 18.84 13.10
CA THR A 25 -9.18 18.56 12.53
C THR A 25 -9.36 17.45 11.50
N PRO A 26 -8.95 17.60 10.24
CA PRO A 26 -9.07 16.55 9.25
C PRO A 26 -8.50 15.24 9.79
N ALA A 27 -9.14 14.11 9.53
CA ALA A 27 -8.71 12.80 10.03
C ALA A 27 -7.24 12.50 9.64
N ASN A 28 -6.81 12.97 8.46
CA ASN A 28 -5.43 12.86 7.99
C ASN A 28 -4.44 13.63 8.88
N LEU A 29 -4.80 14.83 9.36
CA LEU A 29 -3.93 15.60 10.26
C LEU A 29 -3.72 14.92 11.61
N GLN A 30 -4.71 14.19 12.13
CA GLN A 30 -4.56 13.41 13.36
C GLN A 30 -3.68 12.18 13.15
N LEU A 31 -3.85 11.50 12.01
CA LEU A 31 -3.04 10.33 11.65
C LEU A 31 -1.59 10.71 11.40
N ASP A 32 -1.33 11.75 10.62
CA ASP A 32 -0.02 12.32 10.37
C ASP A 32 0.72 12.63 11.69
N GLY A 33 0.09 13.38 12.59
CA GLY A 33 0.65 13.68 13.91
C GLY A 33 0.99 12.42 14.72
N SER A 34 0.10 11.43 14.73
CA SER A 34 0.30 10.17 15.44
C SER A 34 1.45 9.34 14.87
N ILE A 35 1.57 9.27 13.54
CA ILE A 35 2.69 8.59 12.86
C ILE A 35 3.99 9.31 13.19
N ALA A 36 4.02 10.64 13.05
CA ALA A 36 5.20 11.46 13.34
C ALA A 36 5.67 11.32 14.79
N GLU A 37 4.77 11.37 15.77
CA GLU A 37 5.09 11.15 17.18
C GLU A 37 5.70 9.78 17.42
N THR A 38 5.16 8.74 16.77
CA THR A 38 5.64 7.36 16.90
C THR A 38 7.04 7.19 16.30
N ILE A 39 7.30 7.80 15.13
CA ILE A 39 8.63 7.79 14.50
C ILE A 39 9.62 8.54 15.37
N ASN A 40 9.27 9.74 15.88
CA ASN A 40 10.15 10.53 16.75
C ASN A 40 10.47 9.79 18.06
N ALA A 41 9.51 9.05 18.64
CA ALA A 41 9.74 8.20 19.79
C ALA A 41 10.71 7.04 19.46
N PHE A 42 10.61 6.45 18.27
CA PHE A 42 11.56 5.44 17.79
C PHE A 42 12.97 6.04 17.64
N ILE A 43 13.11 7.19 16.97
CA ILE A 43 14.38 7.90 16.83
C ILE A 43 15.01 8.19 18.21
N ALA A 44 14.22 8.64 19.19
CA ALA A 44 14.69 8.92 20.54
C ALA A 44 15.16 7.66 21.28
N ALA A 45 14.51 6.51 21.01
CA ALA A 45 14.85 5.23 21.63
C ALA A 45 16.13 4.61 21.06
N LEU A 46 16.52 4.94 19.83
CA LEU A 46 17.70 4.40 19.18
C LEU A 46 19.00 4.84 19.85
N ARG A 47 19.96 3.95 19.88
CA ARG A 47 21.35 4.25 20.20
C ARG A 47 21.91 5.27 19.22
N PRO A 48 22.87 6.15 19.64
CA PRO A 48 23.38 7.21 18.78
C PRO A 48 23.93 6.73 17.42
N GLU A 49 24.62 5.60 17.40
CA GLU A 49 25.21 5.01 16.19
C GLU A 49 24.18 4.58 15.13
N LEU A 50 22.98 4.22 15.53
CA LEU A 50 21.90 3.82 14.62
C LEU A 50 21.10 5.02 14.10
N ARG A 51 21.04 6.13 14.86
CA ARG A 51 20.27 7.33 14.44
C ARG A 51 20.75 7.91 13.12
N GLY A 52 22.08 7.88 12.88
CA GLY A 52 22.68 8.37 11.64
C GLY A 52 22.38 7.49 10.44
N GLN A 53 22.08 6.21 10.64
CA GLN A 53 21.71 5.29 9.58
C GLN A 53 20.23 5.40 9.17
N LEU A 54 19.37 5.88 10.07
CA LEU A 54 17.93 5.95 9.87
C LEU A 54 17.50 7.14 9.00
N LYS A 55 18.20 8.28 9.06
CA LYS A 55 17.74 9.56 8.52
C LYS A 55 18.34 9.89 7.17
N PHE A 56 17.47 10.23 6.23
CA PHE A 56 17.79 10.65 4.87
C PHE A 56 17.13 12.01 4.56
N ALA A 57 17.67 12.74 3.59
CA ALA A 57 17.00 13.90 3.02
C ALA A 57 15.74 13.47 2.25
N MET A 58 14.75 14.34 2.15
CA MET A 58 13.48 14.00 1.45
C MET A 58 13.68 13.77 -0.05
N ASP A 59 14.72 14.33 -0.64
CA ASP A 59 15.15 14.18 -2.04
C ASP A 59 16.22 13.10 -2.24
N ASP A 60 16.57 12.36 -1.19
CA ASP A 60 17.52 11.24 -1.32
C ASP A 60 16.93 10.16 -2.24
N PRO A 61 17.70 9.64 -3.23
CA PRO A 61 17.24 8.59 -4.13
C PRO A 61 16.83 7.30 -3.42
N GLU A 62 17.32 7.03 -2.21
CA GLU A 62 16.93 5.89 -1.38
C GLU A 62 15.41 5.83 -1.17
N ARG A 63 14.73 6.96 -1.13
CA ARG A 63 13.26 7.03 -0.98
C ARG A 63 12.49 6.23 -2.03
N LYS A 64 13.07 6.02 -3.18
CA LYS A 64 12.47 5.27 -4.31
C LYS A 64 13.16 3.94 -4.58
N ASP A 65 14.22 3.63 -3.84
CA ASP A 65 15.04 2.44 -4.04
C ASP A 65 14.55 1.26 -3.19
N TRP A 66 13.27 0.90 -3.34
CA TRP A 66 12.70 -0.30 -2.74
C TRP A 66 12.92 -1.53 -3.63
N SER A 67 12.89 -2.72 -3.05
CA SER A 67 12.99 -3.97 -3.81
C SER A 67 12.25 -5.14 -3.16
N ASN A 68 11.69 -6.04 -3.99
CA ASN A 68 11.15 -7.32 -3.55
C ASN A 68 12.22 -8.39 -3.32
N LEU A 69 13.48 -8.11 -3.70
CA LEU A 69 14.60 -9.04 -3.57
C LEU A 69 15.15 -9.09 -2.14
N PRO A 70 15.78 -10.20 -1.71
CA PRO A 70 16.45 -10.28 -0.43
C PRO A 70 17.66 -9.35 -0.35
N HIS A 71 18.04 -8.94 0.87
CA HIS A 71 19.07 -7.95 1.12
C HIS A 71 20.42 -8.26 0.44
N TYR A 72 20.82 -9.50 0.33
CA TYR A 72 22.09 -9.87 -0.30
C TYR A 72 22.10 -9.65 -1.82
N LEU A 73 20.95 -9.57 -2.48
CA LEU A 73 20.81 -9.25 -3.90
C LEU A 73 20.52 -7.76 -4.13
N HIS A 74 19.86 -7.12 -3.19
CA HIS A 74 19.57 -5.68 -3.19
C HIS A 74 19.94 -5.10 -1.83
N PRO A 75 21.18 -4.64 -1.63
CA PRO A 75 21.64 -4.06 -0.37
C PRO A 75 20.81 -2.82 0.00
N ARG A 76 20.29 -2.81 1.21
CA ARG A 76 19.47 -1.71 1.76
C ARG A 76 20.29 -0.90 2.74
N LYS A 77 20.01 0.38 2.80
CA LYS A 77 20.47 1.28 3.85
C LYS A 77 19.47 1.27 5.03
N GLY A 78 19.52 2.29 5.86
CA GLY A 78 18.61 2.40 6.99
C GLY A 78 18.96 1.53 8.19
N VAL A 79 18.04 1.44 9.13
CA VAL A 79 18.23 0.67 10.35
C VAL A 79 17.65 -0.72 10.21
N ARG A 80 18.53 -1.72 10.23
CA ARG A 80 18.16 -3.12 10.17
C ARG A 80 17.50 -3.58 11.48
N LEU A 81 16.35 -4.25 11.39
CA LEU A 81 15.63 -4.75 12.59
C LEU A 81 16.50 -5.74 13.39
N GLY A 82 17.39 -6.48 12.74
CA GLY A 82 18.34 -7.39 13.39
C GLY A 82 19.34 -6.70 14.31
N ASP A 83 19.66 -5.43 14.06
CA ASP A 83 20.64 -4.67 14.84
C ASP A 83 20.02 -4.04 16.11
N LEU A 84 18.71 -4.09 16.25
CA LEU A 84 17.96 -3.48 17.33
C LEU A 84 17.96 -4.36 18.59
N ASN A 85 18.20 -3.74 19.75
CA ASN A 85 17.92 -4.37 21.03
C ASN A 85 16.39 -4.47 21.27
N ALA A 86 15.97 -5.13 22.34
CA ALA A 86 14.55 -5.38 22.62
C ALA A 86 13.70 -4.10 22.74
N VAL A 87 14.24 -3.02 23.32
CA VAL A 87 13.53 -1.72 23.49
C VAL A 87 13.40 -1.01 22.15
N GLU A 88 14.49 -0.94 21.39
CA GLU A 88 14.54 -0.34 20.06
C GLU A 88 13.63 -1.10 19.09
N ARG A 89 13.65 -2.44 19.11
CA ARG A 89 12.79 -3.30 18.28
C ARG A 89 11.31 -3.11 18.63
N ALA A 90 10.96 -3.01 19.91
CA ALA A 90 9.58 -2.70 20.31
C ALA A 90 9.14 -1.32 19.82
N ALA A 91 10.04 -0.34 19.77
CA ALA A 91 9.75 0.98 19.21
C ALA A 91 9.60 0.94 17.67
N ALA A 92 10.45 0.17 16.97
CA ALA A 92 10.33 -0.06 15.53
C ALA A 92 8.98 -0.71 15.18
N HIS A 93 8.55 -1.74 15.92
CA HIS A 93 7.24 -2.36 15.71
C HIS A 93 6.07 -1.40 15.94
N ARG A 94 6.20 -0.41 16.86
CA ARG A 94 5.18 0.65 16.98
C ARG A 94 5.10 1.53 15.73
N VAL A 95 6.24 1.83 15.09
CA VAL A 95 6.23 2.53 13.79
C VAL A 95 5.49 1.70 12.74
N ILE A 96 5.80 0.40 12.62
CA ILE A 96 5.12 -0.50 11.67
C ILE A 96 3.61 -0.57 11.94
N GLN A 97 3.20 -0.60 13.22
CA GLN A 97 1.78 -0.55 13.61
C GLN A 97 1.11 0.79 13.30
N ALA A 98 1.85 1.91 13.36
CA ALA A 98 1.31 3.22 13.05
C ALA A 98 1.08 3.45 11.55
N ILE A 99 1.92 2.84 10.70
CA ILE A 99 1.83 2.95 9.25
C ILE A 99 0.97 1.86 8.59
N LEU A 100 0.46 0.89 9.32
CA LEU A 100 -0.36 -0.20 8.79
C LEU A 100 -1.63 -0.39 9.64
N SER A 101 -2.67 -0.94 9.03
CA SER A 101 -3.81 -1.45 9.78
C SER A 101 -3.42 -2.72 10.56
N SER A 102 -4.32 -3.23 11.41
CA SER A 102 -4.12 -4.54 12.05
C SER A 102 -3.93 -5.66 11.03
N GLN A 103 -4.64 -5.62 9.89
CA GLN A 103 -4.47 -6.56 8.79
C GLN A 103 -3.10 -6.41 8.13
N GLY A 104 -2.71 -5.19 7.79
CA GLY A 104 -1.41 -4.91 7.17
C GLY A 104 -0.23 -5.26 8.08
N TYR A 105 -0.31 -4.88 9.36
CA TYR A 105 0.71 -5.24 10.35
C TYR A 105 0.84 -6.75 10.51
N PHE A 106 -0.29 -7.47 10.56
CA PHE A 106 -0.30 -8.92 10.62
C PHE A 106 0.36 -9.54 9.37
N LYS A 107 0.03 -9.06 8.16
CA LYS A 107 0.68 -9.53 6.92
C LYS A 107 2.17 -9.22 6.92
N ALA A 108 2.58 -7.98 7.24
CA ALA A 108 3.99 -7.59 7.27
C ALA A 108 4.82 -8.45 8.24
N THR A 109 4.36 -8.64 9.47
CA THR A 109 5.07 -9.48 10.44
C THR A 109 5.07 -10.96 10.08
N THR A 110 4.01 -11.44 9.41
CA THR A 110 3.99 -12.82 8.91
C THR A 110 4.93 -13.01 7.73
N ILE A 111 5.04 -12.04 6.80
CA ILE A 111 6.04 -12.05 5.71
C ILE A 111 7.44 -12.17 6.31
N MET A 112 7.78 -11.34 7.29
CA MET A 112 9.07 -11.41 7.99
C MET A 112 9.34 -12.79 8.61
N SER A 113 8.30 -13.38 9.25
CA SER A 113 8.43 -14.70 9.90
C SER A 113 8.51 -15.85 8.89
N VAL A 114 7.81 -15.72 7.76
CA VAL A 114 7.83 -16.75 6.71
C VAL A 114 9.17 -16.77 5.97
N ASP A 115 9.83 -15.63 5.86
CA ASP A 115 11.16 -15.52 5.28
C ASP A 115 12.22 -16.36 6.03
N GLU A 116 11.98 -16.65 7.31
CA GLU A 116 12.84 -17.55 8.11
C GLU A 116 12.87 -18.98 7.56
N PHE A 117 11.79 -19.47 6.93
CA PHE A 117 11.79 -20.81 6.31
C PHE A 117 12.81 -20.91 5.16
N LEU A 118 13.05 -19.84 4.44
CA LEU A 118 14.11 -19.80 3.42
C LEU A 118 15.50 -19.87 4.08
N GLY A 119 15.66 -19.22 5.22
CA GLY A 119 16.87 -19.25 6.02
C GLY A 119 17.17 -20.63 6.62
N GLU A 120 16.15 -21.43 6.94
CA GLU A 120 16.33 -22.78 7.53
C GLU A 120 17.01 -23.78 6.58
N ALA A 121 17.03 -23.50 5.27
CA ALA A 121 17.58 -24.41 4.26
C ALA A 121 19.10 -24.67 4.40
N SER A 122 19.88 -23.71 4.91
CA SER A 122 21.32 -23.86 5.21
C SER A 122 21.83 -22.73 6.09
N GLU A 123 23.04 -22.89 6.67
CA GLU A 123 23.70 -21.81 7.43
C GLU A 123 23.99 -20.56 6.57
N GLU A 124 24.38 -20.74 5.31
CA GLU A 124 24.54 -19.65 4.35
C GLU A 124 23.19 -18.90 4.15
N LYS A 125 22.10 -19.61 4.00
CA LYS A 125 20.75 -19.04 3.83
C LYS A 125 20.28 -18.27 5.06
N ARG A 126 20.64 -18.69 6.28
CA ARG A 126 20.33 -17.93 7.51
C ARG A 126 20.97 -16.55 7.55
N GLN A 127 22.10 -16.36 6.85
CA GLN A 127 22.76 -15.07 6.73
C GLN A 127 22.18 -14.20 5.59
N GLN A 128 21.19 -14.70 4.86
CA GLN A 128 20.61 -14.05 3.69
C GLN A 128 19.11 -13.74 3.87
N TYR A 129 18.40 -14.53 4.67
CA TYR A 129 16.97 -14.51 4.85
C TYR A 129 16.59 -14.48 6.34
N GLY A 130 15.38 -13.99 6.62
CA GLY A 130 14.79 -14.00 7.95
C GLY A 130 14.34 -12.63 8.43
N SER A 131 13.62 -12.62 9.52
CA SER A 131 12.98 -11.44 10.12
C SER A 131 13.97 -10.32 10.54
N GLU A 132 15.25 -10.62 10.56
CA GLU A 132 16.30 -9.65 10.88
C GLU A 132 16.69 -8.74 9.71
N TYR A 133 16.38 -9.13 8.46
CA TYR A 133 16.81 -8.45 7.23
C TYR A 133 15.73 -7.51 6.67
N TYR A 134 15.01 -6.84 7.57
CA TYR A 134 14.07 -5.76 7.24
C TYR A 134 14.60 -4.44 7.79
N PHE A 135 14.33 -3.35 7.08
CA PHE A 135 14.95 -2.06 7.29
C PHE A 135 13.89 -0.97 7.45
N LEU A 136 14.20 0.01 8.27
CA LEU A 136 13.43 1.25 8.41
C LEU A 136 14.28 2.44 8.00
N ASP A 137 13.71 3.31 7.17
CA ASP A 137 14.27 4.57 6.71
C ASP A 137 13.30 5.70 7.01
N VAL A 138 13.82 6.87 7.39
CA VAL A 138 13.05 8.09 7.61
C VAL A 138 13.59 9.20 6.74
N PHE A 139 12.70 9.82 5.96
CA PHE A 139 13.02 10.87 5.00
C PHE A 139 12.46 12.20 5.48
N GLY A 140 13.30 13.24 5.55
CA GLY A 140 12.93 14.54 6.09
C GLY A 140 12.72 14.51 7.62
N GLU A 141 11.88 15.43 8.12
CA GLU A 141 11.61 15.57 9.55
C GLU A 141 10.14 15.27 9.87
N PRO A 142 9.83 14.09 10.47
CA PRO A 142 8.46 13.71 10.80
C PRO A 142 7.74 14.74 11.68
N GLY A 143 6.56 15.19 11.22
CA GLY A 143 5.77 16.22 11.86
C GLY A 143 6.22 17.65 11.58
N GLY A 144 7.26 17.86 10.77
CA GLY A 144 7.67 19.17 10.28
C GLY A 144 6.68 19.76 9.27
N ALA A 145 6.88 21.04 8.93
CA ALA A 145 6.09 21.72 7.89
C ALA A 145 6.47 21.30 6.46
N ALA A 146 7.69 20.82 6.27
CA ALA A 146 8.15 20.29 4.98
C ALA A 146 7.69 18.83 4.79
N PRO A 147 7.61 18.33 3.54
CA PRO A 147 7.33 16.94 3.28
C PRO A 147 8.29 15.98 4.01
N TRP A 148 7.76 14.84 4.42
CA TRP A 148 8.53 13.78 5.08
C TRP A 148 7.98 12.40 4.74
N GLY A 149 8.72 11.35 5.08
CA GLY A 149 8.30 9.98 4.81
C GLY A 149 8.97 8.94 5.70
N VAL A 150 8.48 7.72 5.62
CA VAL A 150 9.07 6.53 6.22
C VAL A 150 8.93 5.35 5.27
N GLN A 151 9.96 4.52 5.19
CA GLN A 151 9.95 3.29 4.42
C GLN A 151 10.22 2.12 5.34
N LEU A 152 9.47 1.04 5.16
CA LEU A 152 9.79 -0.30 5.66
C LEU A 152 10.09 -1.15 4.44
N ASP A 153 11.29 -1.67 4.33
CA ASP A 153 11.73 -2.45 3.18
C ASP A 153 12.47 -3.73 3.59
N GLY A 154 12.28 -4.80 2.82
CA GLY A 154 12.90 -6.09 2.99
C GLY A 154 12.46 -7.08 1.92
N HIS A 155 12.91 -8.33 2.04
CA HIS A 155 12.49 -9.38 1.11
C HIS A 155 10.97 -9.53 1.11
N HIS A 156 10.33 -9.44 -0.06
CA HIS A 156 8.88 -9.51 -0.24
C HIS A 156 8.03 -8.45 0.49
N LEU A 157 8.64 -7.41 1.04
CA LEU A 157 7.92 -6.38 1.78
C LEU A 157 8.50 -5.00 1.47
N ALA A 158 7.67 -4.09 0.96
CA ALA A 158 7.99 -2.68 0.88
C ALA A 158 6.74 -1.84 1.17
N VAL A 159 6.83 -0.94 2.13
CA VAL A 159 5.77 0.01 2.49
C VAL A 159 6.37 1.41 2.45
N ASN A 160 5.95 2.23 1.49
CA ASN A 160 6.46 3.57 1.25
C ASN A 160 5.43 4.60 1.68
N VAL A 161 5.70 5.29 2.77
CA VAL A 161 4.82 6.35 3.29
C VAL A 161 5.42 7.71 2.96
N THR A 162 4.62 8.58 2.35
CA THR A 162 4.97 9.98 2.12
C THR A 162 3.86 10.88 2.61
N VAL A 163 4.23 11.92 3.34
CA VAL A 163 3.34 12.96 3.86
C VAL A 163 3.70 14.30 3.24
N VAL A 164 2.73 14.96 2.63
CA VAL A 164 2.85 16.29 2.00
C VAL A 164 1.62 17.10 2.40
N ASP A 165 1.79 18.23 3.06
CA ASP A 165 0.68 19.10 3.48
C ASP A 165 -0.45 18.32 4.22
N HIS A 166 -0.07 17.38 5.08
CA HIS A 166 -0.94 16.46 5.83
C HIS A 166 -1.69 15.41 4.97
N GLU A 167 -1.49 15.38 3.66
CA GLU A 167 -1.94 14.30 2.80
C GLU A 167 -0.96 13.12 2.91
N ILE A 168 -1.51 11.91 3.03
CA ILE A 168 -0.72 10.68 3.23
C ILE A 168 -0.93 9.75 2.04
N THR A 169 0.15 9.41 1.34
CA THR A 169 0.16 8.29 0.40
C THR A 169 1.04 7.15 0.95
N MET A 170 0.64 5.92 0.63
CA MET A 170 1.33 4.70 1.06
C MET A 170 1.61 3.80 -0.14
N THR A 171 1.97 4.41 -1.26
CA THR A 171 2.28 3.71 -2.51
C THR A 171 3.62 4.15 -3.10
N PRO A 172 4.33 3.22 -3.78
CA PRO A 172 3.95 1.82 -3.95
C PRO A 172 4.01 1.04 -2.63
N THR A 173 3.09 0.07 -2.43
CA THR A 173 3.22 -0.92 -1.37
C THR A 173 3.29 -2.30 -2.00
N HIS A 174 4.36 -3.02 -1.73
CA HIS A 174 4.58 -4.40 -2.15
C HIS A 174 4.49 -5.35 -0.95
N LEU A 175 3.68 -6.39 -1.11
CA LEU A 175 3.56 -7.49 -0.15
C LEU A 175 3.65 -8.80 -0.93
N GLY A 176 4.58 -9.66 -0.55
CA GLY A 176 4.78 -10.96 -1.16
C GLY A 176 5.16 -12.02 -0.13
N ALA A 177 5.28 -13.26 -0.53
CA ALA A 177 5.80 -14.34 0.31
C ALA A 177 6.27 -15.55 -0.51
N ASP A 178 7.34 -16.14 -0.08
CA ASP A 178 7.84 -17.47 -0.47
C ASP A 178 8.35 -18.17 0.79
N PRO A 179 7.65 -19.18 1.31
CA PRO A 179 6.36 -19.71 0.86
C PRO A 179 5.15 -18.85 1.29
N ALA A 180 4.14 -18.72 0.42
CA ALA A 180 2.87 -18.07 0.75
C ALA A 180 1.91 -18.97 1.55
N VAL A 181 2.17 -20.27 1.56
CA VAL A 181 1.49 -21.27 2.39
C VAL A 181 2.52 -21.83 3.37
N ILE A 182 2.25 -21.70 4.66
CA ILE A 182 3.17 -22.16 5.71
C ILE A 182 3.36 -23.68 5.61
N PRO A 183 4.60 -24.15 5.40
CA PRO A 183 4.82 -25.56 5.05
C PRO A 183 4.78 -26.52 6.25
N SER A 184 5.05 -26.04 7.47
CA SER A 184 5.24 -26.88 8.65
C SER A 184 4.89 -26.16 9.96
N GLY A 185 4.96 -26.89 11.08
CA GLY A 185 4.71 -26.34 12.40
C GLY A 185 3.23 -26.18 12.74
N ARG A 186 2.94 -25.38 13.78
CA ARG A 186 1.60 -25.17 14.32
C ARG A 186 0.63 -24.57 13.30
N HIS A 187 1.14 -23.77 12.37
CA HIS A 187 0.37 -23.04 11.38
C HIS A 187 0.49 -23.62 9.97
N ALA A 188 0.93 -24.87 9.85
CA ALA A 188 1.03 -25.55 8.56
C ALA A 188 -0.29 -25.50 7.78
N GLY A 189 -0.21 -25.17 6.48
CA GLY A 189 -1.37 -25.00 5.61
C GLY A 189 -2.01 -23.61 5.66
N TRP A 190 -1.54 -22.73 6.52
CA TRP A 190 -2.04 -21.35 6.58
C TRP A 190 -1.60 -20.56 5.34
N ARG A 191 -2.54 -19.79 4.76
CA ARG A 191 -2.33 -19.04 3.51
C ARG A 191 -2.30 -17.55 3.80
N LEU A 192 -1.16 -16.92 3.61
CA LEU A 192 -0.99 -15.49 3.89
C LEU A 192 -1.82 -14.60 2.96
N PHE A 193 -1.90 -14.95 1.67
CA PHE A 193 -2.68 -14.24 0.65
C PHE A 193 -3.96 -14.99 0.26
N GLY A 194 -4.57 -15.70 1.22
CA GLY A 194 -5.78 -16.49 0.97
C GLY A 194 -6.99 -15.65 0.54
N GLY A 195 -7.13 -14.45 1.08
CA GLY A 195 -8.17 -13.49 0.75
C GLY A 195 -8.05 -12.98 -0.68
N GLU A 196 -6.88 -12.50 -1.07
CA GLU A 196 -6.57 -12.00 -2.42
C GLU A 196 -6.77 -13.09 -3.47
N THR A 197 -6.25 -14.27 -3.21
CA THR A 197 -6.41 -15.43 -4.10
C THR A 197 -7.88 -15.81 -4.27
N ALA A 198 -8.61 -16.02 -3.17
CA ALA A 198 -10.00 -16.48 -3.21
C ALA A 198 -10.92 -15.44 -3.88
N LYS A 199 -10.77 -14.15 -3.54
CA LYS A 199 -11.56 -13.07 -4.11
C LYS A 199 -11.25 -12.84 -5.59
N GLY A 200 -9.98 -12.96 -6.01
CA GLY A 200 -9.57 -12.91 -7.41
C GLY A 200 -10.26 -13.99 -8.22
N PHE A 201 -10.23 -15.24 -7.79
CA PHE A 201 -10.96 -16.36 -8.42
C PHE A 201 -12.47 -16.16 -8.39
N ALA A 202 -13.04 -15.68 -7.28
CA ALA A 202 -14.49 -15.44 -7.17
C ALA A 202 -14.96 -14.41 -8.22
N LEU A 203 -14.22 -13.30 -8.38
CA LEU A 203 -14.52 -12.31 -9.39
C LEU A 203 -14.37 -12.88 -10.81
N ARG A 204 -13.24 -13.57 -11.10
CA ARG A 204 -12.99 -14.20 -12.39
C ARG A 204 -14.09 -15.17 -12.80
N ASN A 205 -14.57 -15.99 -11.87
CA ASN A 205 -15.59 -17.00 -12.11
C ASN A 205 -17.02 -16.43 -12.16
N ALA A 206 -17.23 -15.20 -11.69
CA ALA A 206 -18.51 -14.49 -11.79
C ALA A 206 -18.69 -13.76 -13.14
N LEU A 207 -17.64 -13.66 -13.96
CA LEU A 207 -17.73 -13.01 -15.27
C LEU A 207 -18.56 -13.84 -16.26
N THR A 208 -19.34 -13.17 -17.11
CA THR A 208 -19.98 -13.82 -18.26
C THR A 208 -18.90 -14.26 -19.27
N LEU A 209 -19.25 -15.13 -20.20
CA LEU A 209 -18.32 -15.57 -21.24
C LEU A 209 -17.75 -14.41 -22.07
N GLU A 210 -18.57 -13.40 -22.38
CA GLU A 210 -18.13 -12.20 -23.09
C GLU A 210 -17.15 -11.37 -22.26
N GLN A 211 -17.50 -11.11 -21.00
CA GLN A 211 -16.64 -10.40 -20.06
C GLN A 211 -15.32 -11.14 -19.84
N ALA A 212 -15.37 -12.46 -19.69
CA ALA A 212 -14.20 -13.31 -19.53
C ALA A 212 -13.24 -13.21 -20.73
N ARG A 213 -13.77 -13.21 -21.98
CA ARG A 213 -12.94 -13.02 -23.18
C ARG A 213 -12.24 -11.67 -23.20
N ARG A 214 -12.84 -10.65 -22.63
CA ARG A 214 -12.23 -9.30 -22.51
C ARG A 214 -11.25 -9.21 -21.33
N ALA A 215 -11.54 -9.91 -20.23
CA ALA A 215 -10.70 -9.90 -19.03
C ALA A 215 -9.41 -10.70 -19.21
N VAL A 216 -9.46 -11.84 -19.90
CA VAL A 216 -8.29 -12.71 -20.10
C VAL A 216 -7.39 -12.11 -21.16
N LEU A 217 -6.21 -11.64 -20.73
CA LEU A 217 -5.22 -11.03 -21.61
C LEU A 217 -4.28 -12.06 -22.24
N SER A 218 -4.03 -13.18 -21.56
CA SER A 218 -3.13 -14.25 -22.01
C SER A 218 -3.38 -15.53 -21.21
N GLU A 219 -3.12 -16.66 -21.84
CA GLU A 219 -2.99 -17.97 -21.19
C GLU A 219 -1.58 -18.15 -20.57
N THR A 220 -0.59 -17.42 -21.08
CA THR A 220 0.78 -17.43 -20.56
C THR A 220 0.93 -16.40 -19.46
N LEU A 221 1.50 -16.82 -18.33
CA LEU A 221 1.77 -15.96 -17.19
C LEU A 221 3.01 -15.08 -17.43
N PRO A 222 3.04 -13.85 -16.89
CA PRO A 222 4.28 -13.08 -16.83
C PRO A 222 5.25 -13.76 -15.85
N PRO A 223 6.55 -13.46 -15.94
CA PRO A 223 7.54 -14.01 -15.00
C PRO A 223 7.42 -13.41 -13.59
N ASP A 224 6.74 -12.28 -13.43
CA ASP A 224 6.53 -11.52 -12.21
C ASP A 224 5.45 -10.45 -12.47
N ILE A 225 5.04 -9.68 -11.45
CA ILE A 225 4.24 -8.47 -11.62
C ILE A 225 4.92 -7.52 -12.62
N PHE A 226 4.15 -6.73 -13.36
CA PHE A 226 4.70 -5.85 -14.39
C PHE A 226 5.40 -4.63 -13.82
N THR A 227 4.85 -4.06 -12.74
CA THR A 227 5.36 -2.82 -12.14
C THR A 227 6.29 -3.10 -10.95
N LEU A 228 7.34 -3.88 -11.21
CA LEU A 228 8.48 -4.08 -10.32
C LEU A 228 9.23 -2.75 -10.03
N PRO A 229 10.14 -2.71 -9.05
CA PRO A 229 11.01 -1.57 -8.82
C PRO A 229 11.65 -1.04 -10.10
N GLY A 230 11.60 0.28 -10.31
CA GLY A 230 12.11 0.92 -11.52
C GLY A 230 11.29 0.69 -12.79
N ARG A 231 10.13 0.03 -12.70
CA ARG A 231 9.20 -0.24 -13.82
C ARG A 231 7.82 0.36 -13.60
N ASP A 232 7.73 1.48 -12.92
CA ASP A 232 6.47 2.14 -12.51
C ASP A 232 5.57 2.46 -13.72
N GLU A 233 6.16 2.76 -14.87
CA GLU A 233 5.48 3.09 -16.12
C GLU A 233 5.18 1.89 -17.04
N ALA A 234 5.39 0.65 -16.57
CA ALA A 234 5.16 -0.55 -17.40
C ALA A 234 3.68 -0.74 -17.79
N LEU A 235 2.76 -0.25 -16.97
CA LEU A 235 1.31 -0.32 -17.20
C LEU A 235 0.71 1.08 -17.28
N LYS A 236 0.73 1.69 -18.48
CA LYS A 236 0.20 3.06 -18.71
C LYS A 236 -1.30 3.09 -18.94
N THR A 237 -1.86 2.03 -19.51
CA THR A 237 -3.26 1.99 -19.94
C THR A 237 -3.99 0.82 -19.31
N PRO A 238 -5.17 1.06 -18.70
CA PRO A 238 -6.02 -0.02 -18.22
C PRO A 238 -6.39 -1.00 -19.34
N ALA A 239 -6.40 -2.29 -19.03
CA ALA A 239 -6.85 -3.34 -19.92
C ALA A 239 -7.69 -4.36 -19.15
N GLY A 240 -8.54 -5.10 -19.88
CA GLY A 240 -9.46 -6.06 -19.31
C GLY A 240 -10.91 -5.59 -19.39
N VAL A 241 -11.75 -6.06 -18.47
CA VAL A 241 -13.18 -5.73 -18.39
C VAL A 241 -13.43 -4.65 -17.35
N ALA A 242 -14.25 -3.66 -17.71
CA ALA A 242 -14.69 -2.59 -16.82
C ALA A 242 -16.22 -2.56 -16.70
N SER A 243 -16.74 -1.61 -15.95
CA SER A 243 -18.17 -1.36 -15.77
C SER A 243 -18.94 -2.57 -15.25
N LEU A 244 -18.34 -3.34 -14.36
CA LEU A 244 -18.96 -4.48 -13.68
C LEU A 244 -20.14 -4.01 -12.82
N GLN A 245 -21.23 -4.78 -12.80
CA GLN A 245 -22.48 -4.41 -12.13
C GLN A 245 -22.96 -5.51 -11.15
N GLY A 246 -23.83 -5.14 -10.23
CA GLY A 246 -24.43 -6.06 -9.27
C GLY A 246 -23.35 -6.87 -8.52
N ARG A 247 -23.56 -8.18 -8.40
CA ARG A 247 -22.63 -9.08 -7.69
C ARG A 247 -21.17 -8.98 -8.16
N GLN A 248 -20.93 -8.73 -9.45
CA GLN A 248 -19.56 -8.61 -9.97
C GLN A 248 -18.88 -7.34 -9.43
N ARG A 249 -19.63 -6.26 -9.33
CA ARG A 249 -19.18 -5.02 -8.70
C ARG A 249 -18.87 -5.24 -7.21
N ASP A 250 -19.77 -5.90 -6.47
CA ASP A 250 -19.53 -6.18 -5.05
C ASP A 250 -18.28 -7.04 -4.83
N LEU A 251 -18.02 -8.01 -5.71
CA LEU A 251 -16.80 -8.82 -5.68
C LEU A 251 -15.54 -8.00 -5.99
N LEU A 252 -15.60 -7.09 -6.97
CA LEU A 252 -14.50 -6.19 -7.27
C LEU A 252 -14.24 -5.23 -6.11
N GLU A 253 -15.27 -4.65 -5.50
CA GLU A 253 -15.13 -3.80 -4.32
C GLU A 253 -14.51 -4.58 -3.15
N SER A 254 -15.00 -5.80 -2.89
CA SER A 254 -14.43 -6.67 -1.85
C SER A 254 -12.96 -7.04 -2.12
N LEU A 255 -12.56 -7.21 -3.38
CA LEU A 255 -11.18 -7.49 -3.75
C LEU A 255 -10.29 -6.25 -3.58
N VAL A 256 -10.75 -5.07 -3.98
CA VAL A 256 -10.06 -3.80 -3.73
C VAL A 256 -9.86 -3.58 -2.23
N ASP A 257 -10.91 -3.84 -1.43
CA ASP A 257 -10.88 -3.68 0.02
C ASP A 257 -9.85 -4.60 0.71
N GLU A 258 -9.53 -5.76 0.13
CA GLU A 258 -8.48 -6.65 0.64
C GLU A 258 -7.11 -5.99 0.60
N TYR A 259 -6.84 -5.16 -0.42
CA TYR A 259 -5.58 -4.44 -0.60
C TYR A 259 -5.52 -3.14 0.19
N ILE A 260 -6.50 -2.25 0.01
CA ILE A 260 -6.51 -0.97 0.73
C ILE A 260 -6.74 -1.15 2.24
N GLY A 261 -7.32 -2.28 2.64
CA GLY A 261 -7.48 -2.68 4.04
C GLY A 261 -6.17 -2.93 4.78
N ASN A 262 -5.03 -3.05 4.09
CA ASN A 262 -3.71 -3.12 4.72
C ASN A 262 -3.24 -1.77 5.28
N PHE A 263 -3.81 -0.66 4.82
CA PHE A 263 -3.48 0.69 5.27
C PHE A 263 -4.32 1.11 6.49
N PRO A 264 -3.88 2.12 7.25
CA PRO A 264 -4.70 2.71 8.31
C PRO A 264 -6.09 3.09 7.80
N PRO A 265 -7.14 3.00 8.65
CA PRO A 265 -8.53 3.25 8.19
C PRO A 265 -8.74 4.60 7.52
N GLU A 266 -7.99 5.64 7.92
CA GLU A 266 -8.02 6.99 7.33
C GLU A 266 -7.53 6.96 5.89
N VAL A 267 -6.38 6.34 5.64
CA VAL A 267 -5.78 6.20 4.31
C VAL A 267 -6.66 5.32 3.42
N ALA A 268 -7.16 4.21 3.94
CA ALA A 268 -8.09 3.34 3.20
C ALA A 268 -9.37 4.10 2.77
N ARG A 269 -9.90 4.98 3.64
CA ARG A 269 -11.04 5.83 3.30
C ARG A 269 -10.70 6.85 2.21
N SER A 270 -9.51 7.45 2.25
CA SER A 270 -9.05 8.39 1.22
C SER A 270 -8.94 7.71 -0.14
N TYR A 271 -8.36 6.51 -0.21
CA TYR A 271 -8.28 5.75 -1.46
C TYR A 271 -9.66 5.36 -1.99
N ARG A 272 -10.57 4.93 -1.11
CA ARG A 272 -11.96 4.64 -1.51
C ARG A 272 -12.69 5.88 -2.03
N ALA A 273 -12.53 7.02 -1.37
CA ALA A 273 -13.11 8.28 -1.82
C ALA A 273 -12.55 8.73 -3.19
N ALA A 274 -11.24 8.58 -3.41
CA ALA A 274 -10.61 8.84 -4.70
C ALA A 274 -11.16 7.94 -5.82
N LEU A 275 -11.34 6.64 -5.54
CA LEU A 275 -11.96 5.69 -6.48
C LEU A 275 -13.40 6.07 -6.82
N GLN A 276 -14.20 6.45 -5.82
CA GLN A 276 -15.59 6.88 -6.05
C GLN A 276 -15.65 8.17 -6.88
N SER A 277 -14.79 9.15 -6.57
CA SER A 277 -14.70 10.42 -7.30
C SER A 277 -14.23 10.24 -8.75
N ALA A 278 -13.25 9.36 -8.98
CA ALA A 278 -12.77 9.05 -10.32
C ALA A 278 -13.76 8.23 -11.17
N GLY A 279 -14.70 7.54 -10.52
CA GLY A 279 -15.65 6.62 -11.12
C GLY A 279 -15.17 5.16 -10.95
N PHE A 280 -15.82 4.44 -10.04
CA PHE A 280 -15.50 3.03 -9.77
C PHE A 280 -15.74 2.13 -11.00
N ASP A 281 -16.64 2.51 -11.89
CA ASP A 281 -16.92 1.87 -13.17
C ASP A 281 -15.75 1.94 -14.17
N LYS A 282 -14.77 2.80 -13.94
CA LYS A 282 -13.53 2.90 -14.72
C LYS A 282 -12.44 1.93 -14.27
N LEU A 283 -12.65 1.18 -13.19
CA LEU A 283 -11.75 0.09 -12.84
C LEU A 283 -11.87 -1.06 -13.82
N HIS A 284 -10.75 -1.47 -14.37
CA HIS A 284 -10.61 -2.62 -15.25
C HIS A 284 -10.06 -3.80 -14.46
N PHE A 285 -10.67 -4.96 -14.63
CA PHE A 285 -10.16 -6.23 -14.12
C PHE A 285 -9.58 -7.05 -15.27
N ALA A 286 -8.34 -7.48 -15.13
CA ALA A 286 -7.66 -8.33 -16.10
C ALA A 286 -7.09 -9.57 -15.43
N TRP A 287 -6.96 -10.64 -16.22
CA TRP A 287 -6.55 -11.97 -15.77
C TRP A 287 -5.57 -12.60 -16.74
N MET A 288 -4.61 -13.39 -16.24
CA MET A 288 -3.78 -14.29 -17.04
C MET A 288 -3.69 -15.65 -16.35
N GLY A 289 -3.59 -16.70 -17.13
CA GLY A 289 -3.54 -18.08 -16.66
C GLY A 289 -4.91 -18.74 -16.49
N PRO A 290 -4.94 -19.97 -15.95
CA PRO A 290 -6.16 -20.77 -15.82
C PRO A 290 -7.14 -20.21 -14.79
N ALA A 291 -8.43 -20.52 -14.95
CA ALA A 291 -9.48 -20.15 -13.99
C ALA A 291 -9.69 -21.19 -12.88
N GLU A 292 -8.86 -22.23 -12.85
CA GLU A 292 -8.91 -23.32 -11.89
C GLU A 292 -8.17 -22.94 -10.61
N ALA A 293 -8.81 -23.13 -9.45
CA ALA A 293 -8.19 -22.87 -8.14
C ALA A 293 -6.97 -23.77 -7.93
N GLY A 294 -5.94 -23.23 -7.27
CA GLY A 294 -4.68 -23.95 -7.00
C GLY A 294 -3.69 -23.93 -8.17
N LYS A 295 -3.98 -23.18 -9.22
CA LYS A 295 -3.04 -22.92 -10.32
C LYS A 295 -2.39 -21.56 -10.17
N ALA A 296 -1.21 -21.41 -10.74
CA ALA A 296 -0.53 -20.13 -10.86
C ALA A 296 -1.36 -19.18 -11.74
N ILE A 297 -1.49 -17.94 -11.30
CA ILE A 297 -2.31 -16.91 -11.93
C ILE A 297 -1.67 -15.55 -11.81
N TYR A 298 -2.09 -14.65 -12.68
CA TYR A 298 -1.90 -13.22 -12.55
C TYR A 298 -3.25 -12.52 -12.69
N TYR A 299 -3.50 -11.51 -11.87
CA TYR A 299 -4.56 -10.55 -12.13
C TYR A 299 -4.14 -9.13 -11.79
N ARG A 300 -4.84 -8.18 -12.38
CA ARG A 300 -4.71 -6.77 -12.01
C ARG A 300 -6.06 -6.06 -11.97
N ILE A 301 -6.12 -5.04 -11.12
CA ILE A 301 -7.19 -4.04 -11.09
C ILE A 301 -6.53 -2.72 -11.44
N HIS A 302 -6.98 -2.06 -12.49
CA HIS A 302 -6.34 -0.86 -13.00
C HIS A 302 -7.38 0.21 -13.34
N GLY A 303 -7.26 1.38 -12.73
CA GLY A 303 -8.08 2.56 -12.96
C GLY A 303 -7.29 3.85 -12.82
N PRO A 304 -7.97 5.00 -12.86
CA PRO A 304 -7.29 6.31 -12.83
C PRO A 304 -6.52 6.60 -11.53
N THR A 305 -6.97 6.04 -10.41
CA THR A 305 -6.44 6.36 -9.07
C THR A 305 -5.98 5.12 -8.29
N LEU A 306 -5.99 3.95 -8.93
CA LEU A 306 -5.54 2.71 -8.30
C LEU A 306 -5.04 1.73 -9.35
N LEU A 307 -3.91 1.12 -9.07
CA LEU A 307 -3.37 -0.05 -9.74
C LEU A 307 -3.02 -1.10 -8.69
N ILE A 308 -3.58 -2.29 -8.84
CA ILE A 308 -3.24 -3.46 -8.04
C ILE A 308 -2.78 -4.55 -9.00
N GLU A 309 -1.67 -5.19 -8.70
CA GLU A 309 -1.24 -6.42 -9.34
C GLU A 309 -1.11 -7.54 -8.30
N TYR A 310 -1.38 -8.74 -8.74
CA TYR A 310 -1.18 -9.99 -8.02
C TYR A 310 -0.64 -11.03 -8.99
N ASP A 311 0.39 -11.70 -8.61
CA ASP A 311 0.78 -12.96 -9.23
C ASP A 311 0.97 -14.07 -8.20
N SER A 312 0.89 -15.31 -8.68
CA SER A 312 1.36 -16.49 -7.97
C SER A 312 2.18 -17.34 -8.93
N ILE A 313 3.43 -17.58 -8.56
CA ILE A 313 4.43 -18.20 -9.43
C ILE A 313 4.68 -19.64 -8.95
N VAL A 314 4.85 -20.54 -9.90
CA VAL A 314 5.40 -21.86 -9.61
C VAL A 314 6.89 -21.70 -9.29
N PRO A 315 7.38 -22.26 -8.16
CA PRO A 315 8.79 -22.15 -7.81
C PRO A 315 9.71 -22.57 -8.96
N PRO A 316 10.86 -21.91 -9.15
CA PRO A 316 11.76 -22.14 -10.29
C PRO A 316 12.27 -23.59 -10.41
N ASN A 317 12.27 -24.33 -9.30
CA ASN A 317 12.68 -25.74 -9.28
C ASN A 317 11.68 -26.70 -9.94
N GLY A 318 10.48 -26.24 -10.34
CA GLY A 318 9.48 -26.98 -11.10
C GLY A 318 8.94 -28.26 -10.44
N LYS A 319 9.29 -28.52 -9.17
CA LYS A 319 8.95 -29.78 -8.49
C LYS A 319 7.51 -29.84 -7.99
N THR A 320 6.82 -28.72 -7.90
CA THR A 320 5.42 -28.65 -7.49
C THR A 320 4.66 -27.75 -8.44
N ASN A 321 3.43 -28.13 -8.81
CA ASN A 321 2.50 -27.24 -9.49
C ASN A 321 1.76 -26.31 -8.52
N ASP A 322 2.22 -26.22 -7.26
CA ASP A 322 1.61 -25.37 -6.24
C ASP A 322 2.19 -23.96 -6.34
N PRO A 323 1.36 -22.96 -6.71
CA PRO A 323 1.77 -21.58 -6.78
C PRO A 323 1.94 -21.01 -5.36
N ASN A 324 3.10 -21.23 -4.78
CA ASN A 324 3.40 -20.90 -3.39
C ASN A 324 4.34 -19.69 -3.22
N HIS A 325 4.65 -19.02 -4.33
CA HIS A 325 5.39 -17.77 -4.36
C HIS A 325 4.46 -16.68 -4.87
N ILE A 326 4.13 -15.69 -4.06
CA ILE A 326 3.14 -14.66 -4.38
C ILE A 326 3.78 -13.29 -4.28
N HIS A 327 3.53 -12.45 -5.30
CA HIS A 327 3.81 -11.03 -5.26
C HIS A 327 2.54 -10.22 -5.44
N THR A 328 2.42 -9.14 -4.68
CA THR A 328 1.35 -8.14 -4.88
C THR A 328 1.94 -6.74 -4.82
N VAL A 329 1.36 -5.83 -5.58
CA VAL A 329 1.68 -4.40 -5.46
C VAL A 329 0.41 -3.56 -5.53
N THR A 330 0.36 -2.53 -4.71
CA THR A 330 -0.67 -1.48 -4.73
C THR A 330 -0.01 -0.16 -5.07
N ARG A 331 -0.53 0.54 -6.09
CA ARG A 331 -0.01 1.80 -6.61
C ARG A 331 -1.10 2.82 -6.82
N VAL A 332 -0.73 4.08 -6.83
CA VAL A 332 -1.57 5.20 -7.29
C VAL A 332 -0.92 5.78 -8.55
N PRO A 333 -1.48 5.50 -9.75
CA PRO A 333 -0.92 6.01 -11.00
C PRO A 333 -0.69 7.53 -10.95
N GLY A 334 0.56 7.96 -11.22
CA GLY A 334 0.97 9.35 -11.21
C GLY A 334 1.26 9.95 -9.83
N ASN A 335 0.95 9.26 -8.73
CA ASN A 335 1.20 9.78 -7.37
C ASN A 335 1.86 8.77 -6.42
N ASP A 336 2.52 7.75 -6.94
CA ASP A 336 3.42 6.93 -6.12
C ASP A 336 4.48 7.81 -5.46
N PHE A 337 4.82 7.50 -4.22
CA PHE A 337 5.71 8.33 -3.38
C PHE A 337 5.24 9.78 -3.17
N GLY A 338 3.97 10.11 -3.47
CA GLY A 338 3.45 11.48 -3.37
C GLY A 338 3.98 12.45 -4.45
N GLU A 339 4.43 11.95 -5.60
CA GLU A 339 5.11 12.75 -6.62
C GLU A 339 4.27 13.93 -7.15
N ASP A 340 2.95 13.74 -7.38
CA ASP A 340 2.07 14.84 -7.79
C ASP A 340 1.91 15.89 -6.69
N TRP A 341 1.84 15.46 -5.43
CA TRP A 341 1.70 16.35 -4.28
C TRP A 341 3.00 17.11 -4.01
N LEU A 342 4.15 16.45 -4.10
CA LEU A 342 5.48 17.09 -3.99
C LEU A 342 5.68 18.14 -5.06
N ARG A 343 5.29 17.84 -6.31
CA ARG A 343 5.36 18.79 -7.43
C ARG A 343 4.49 20.02 -7.17
N ARG A 344 3.25 19.82 -6.69
CA ARG A 344 2.33 20.92 -6.33
C ARG A 344 2.90 21.73 -5.16
N HIS A 345 3.37 21.09 -4.09
CA HIS A 345 3.99 21.75 -2.95
C HIS A 345 5.17 22.62 -3.36
N HIS A 346 6.07 22.14 -4.23
CA HIS A 346 7.17 22.92 -4.77
C HIS A 346 6.69 24.13 -5.57
N GLN A 347 5.66 23.99 -6.40
CA GLN A 347 5.10 25.10 -7.17
C GLN A 347 4.51 26.19 -6.27
N GLU A 348 3.82 25.83 -5.19
CA GLU A 348 3.15 26.77 -4.30
C GLU A 348 4.13 27.49 -3.34
N HIS A 349 5.20 26.84 -2.92
CA HIS A 349 6.11 27.33 -1.88
C HIS A 349 7.48 27.82 -2.39
N HIS A 350 7.89 27.50 -3.61
CA HIS A 350 9.21 27.85 -4.15
C HIS A 350 9.18 28.80 -5.37
N HIS A 351 8.02 29.39 -5.70
CA HIS A 351 7.88 30.45 -6.71
C HIS A 351 7.89 31.86 -6.09
N LYS A 352 8.70 32.11 -5.05
CA LYS A 352 8.95 33.45 -4.54
C LYS A 352 10.38 33.90 -4.80
#